data_9620ef9f6f591c63f96a9b9c9e959ce3
#
_entry.id   9620ef9f6f591c63f96a9b9c9e959ce3
#
_cell.length_a   1.000
_cell.length_b   1.000
_cell.length_c   1.000
_cell.angle_alpha   90.00
_cell.angle_beta   90.00
_cell.angle_gamma   90.00
#
_symmetry.space_group_name_H-M   'P 1'
#
loop_
_entity.id
_entity.type
_entity.pdbx_description
1 polymer ?
#
loop_
_entity_poly.entity_id
_entity_poly.type
_entity_poly.pdbx_seq_one_letter_code
_entity_poly.pdbx_strand_id
1 'polypeptide(L)'
;MSLNASWAQRFQDAIPFGSSTCSKTAKYAPDEPAVIVRGQGCRVWDADGREFIDFRNSLGPVTLGYRFPAVDEAIRRQLESGVIFGHPHPLECEVAELICQVIPCAQQARFLKTGGEAVAACIRIARAITGRDHVIQIGYNG
;
A
#
# COMPACT_ATOMS: atom_id res chain seq x y z
N MET A 1 13.93 28.54 -2.10
CA MET A 1 13.80 27.10 -2.44
C MET A 1 12.40 26.71 -2.05
N SER A 2 11.62 26.04 -2.92
CA SER A 2 10.28 25.57 -2.58
C SER A 2 10.35 24.47 -1.51
N LEU A 3 9.25 24.25 -0.77
CA LEU A 3 9.19 23.16 0.21
C LEU A 3 9.34 21.80 -0.47
N ASN A 4 8.77 21.62 -1.66
CA ASN A 4 8.95 20.41 -2.45
C ASN A 4 10.42 20.14 -2.77
N ALA A 5 11.18 21.14 -3.20
CA ALA A 5 12.60 20.98 -3.50
C ALA A 5 13.42 20.65 -2.23
N SER A 6 13.09 21.28 -1.10
CA SER A 6 13.71 20.94 0.19
C SER A 6 13.43 19.50 0.60
N TRP A 7 12.19 19.03 0.47
CA TRP A 7 11.85 17.64 0.76
C TRP A 7 12.52 16.67 -0.19
N ALA A 8 12.57 16.97 -1.50
CA ALA A 8 13.26 16.15 -2.48
C ALA A 8 14.72 15.89 -2.09
N GLN A 9 15.44 16.96 -1.70
CA GLN A 9 16.83 16.84 -1.25
C GLN A 9 16.93 15.96 0.02
N ARG A 10 16.10 16.21 1.03
CA ARG A 10 16.10 15.43 2.27
C ARG A 10 15.82 13.94 2.04
N PHE A 11 14.93 13.61 1.11
CA PHE A 11 14.67 12.21 0.73
C PHE A 11 15.89 11.57 0.07
N GLN A 12 16.58 12.28 -0.82
CA GLN A 12 17.81 11.81 -1.46
C GLN A 12 18.93 11.58 -0.43
N ASP A 13 19.05 12.47 0.55
CA ASP A 13 20.08 12.38 1.58
C ASP A 13 19.81 11.23 2.58
N ALA A 14 18.55 10.95 2.89
CA ALA A 14 18.16 10.02 3.96
C ALA A 14 17.75 8.62 3.47
N ILE A 15 17.29 8.50 2.23
CA ILE A 15 16.72 7.25 1.71
C ILE A 15 17.34 6.94 0.35
N PRO A 16 17.92 5.75 0.15
CA PRO A 16 18.47 5.34 -1.14
C PRO A 16 17.44 5.56 -2.27
N PHE A 17 17.85 6.24 -3.34
CA PHE A 17 17.01 6.62 -4.48
C PHE A 17 15.84 7.57 -4.14
N GLY A 18 15.84 8.20 -2.95
CA GLY A 18 14.84 9.18 -2.54
C GLY A 18 13.44 8.60 -2.24
N SER A 19 13.31 7.27 -2.13
CA SER A 19 12.04 6.64 -1.79
C SER A 19 12.23 5.20 -1.35
N SER A 20 11.52 4.76 -0.31
CA SER A 20 11.52 3.36 0.12
C SER A 20 10.90 2.41 -0.91
N THR A 21 10.13 2.93 -1.86
CA THR A 21 9.57 2.19 -2.98
C THR A 21 9.94 2.90 -4.28
N CYS A 22 10.77 2.28 -5.12
CA CYS A 22 11.28 2.89 -6.36
C CYS A 22 10.19 3.46 -7.28
N SER A 23 9.00 2.85 -7.29
CA SER A 23 7.84 3.33 -8.05
C SER A 23 7.22 4.63 -7.52
N LYS A 24 7.56 5.05 -6.30
CA LYS A 24 7.07 6.31 -5.71
C LYS A 24 7.99 7.51 -5.97
N THR A 25 9.20 7.28 -6.46
CA THR A 25 10.09 8.38 -6.84
C THR A 25 9.53 9.13 -8.04
N ALA A 26 9.46 10.47 -7.97
CA ALA A 26 9.04 11.32 -9.09
C ALA A 26 10.00 11.14 -10.27
N LYS A 27 9.49 10.80 -11.46
CA LYS A 27 10.32 10.44 -12.62
C LYS A 27 9.78 10.92 -13.97
N TYR A 28 8.50 11.31 -14.02
CA TYR A 28 7.81 11.36 -15.31
C TYR A 28 7.58 12.73 -15.88
N ALA A 29 7.61 13.78 -15.06
CA ALA A 29 7.43 15.14 -15.52
C ALA A 29 8.24 16.12 -14.64
N PRO A 30 8.72 17.24 -15.22
CA PRO A 30 9.43 18.27 -14.46
C PRO A 30 8.60 18.87 -13.32
N ASP A 31 7.27 18.89 -13.50
CA ASP A 31 6.32 19.46 -12.53
C ASP A 31 5.70 18.40 -11.58
N GLU A 32 6.15 17.16 -11.67
CA GLU A 32 5.69 16.10 -10.77
C GLU A 32 6.07 16.45 -9.32
N PRO A 33 5.12 16.38 -8.35
CA PRO A 33 5.43 16.71 -6.97
C PRO A 33 6.43 15.73 -6.35
N ALA A 34 7.42 16.22 -5.65
CA ALA A 34 8.39 15.37 -4.94
C ALA A 34 7.73 14.64 -3.76
N VAL A 35 6.79 15.30 -3.08
CA VAL A 35 6.05 14.75 -1.95
C VAL A 35 4.58 15.14 -2.01
N ILE A 36 3.71 14.25 -1.54
CA ILE A 36 2.29 14.51 -1.33
C ILE A 36 2.04 14.55 0.17
N VAL A 37 1.40 15.61 0.65
CA VAL A 37 1.14 15.85 2.07
C VAL A 37 -0.33 15.73 2.46
N ARG A 38 -1.23 15.79 1.48
CA ARG A 38 -2.69 15.70 1.72
C ARG A 38 -3.39 15.04 0.53
N GLY A 39 -4.47 14.30 0.81
CA GLY A 39 -5.37 13.76 -0.20
C GLY A 39 -6.83 13.90 0.23
N GLN A 40 -7.74 14.07 -0.74
CA GLN A 40 -9.20 14.04 -0.53
C GLN A 40 -9.91 13.66 -1.83
N GLY A 41 -10.72 12.62 -1.80
CA GLY A 41 -11.33 12.08 -3.00
C GLY A 41 -10.25 11.70 -4.02
N CYS A 42 -10.30 12.24 -5.22
CA CYS A 42 -9.28 12.03 -6.26
C CYS A 42 -8.19 13.11 -6.29
N ARG A 43 -8.18 14.04 -5.34
CA ARG A 43 -7.25 15.18 -5.32
C ARG A 43 -6.16 14.99 -4.30
N VAL A 44 -4.96 15.44 -4.62
CA VAL A 44 -3.79 15.45 -3.74
C VAL A 44 -3.10 16.81 -3.77
N TRP A 45 -2.39 17.13 -2.70
CA TRP A 45 -1.64 18.38 -2.56
C TRP A 45 -0.20 18.09 -2.18
N ASP A 46 0.70 18.81 -2.83
CA ASP A 46 2.11 18.78 -2.50
C ASP A 46 2.46 19.68 -1.29
N ALA A 47 3.74 19.71 -0.92
CA ALA A 47 4.22 20.52 0.20
C ALA A 47 4.15 22.03 -0.03
N ASP A 48 4.10 22.48 -1.28
CA ASP A 48 3.93 23.89 -1.65
C ASP A 48 2.44 24.29 -1.77
N GLY A 49 1.51 23.33 -1.55
CA GLY A 49 0.06 23.54 -1.61
C GLY A 49 -0.53 23.45 -3.02
N ARG A 50 0.24 23.04 -4.03
CA ARG A 50 -0.28 22.85 -5.38
C ARG A 50 -1.18 21.62 -5.40
N GLU A 51 -2.33 21.76 -6.06
CA GLU A 51 -3.32 20.68 -6.20
C GLU A 51 -3.09 19.89 -7.49
N PHE A 52 -3.27 18.58 -7.39
CA PHE A 52 -3.20 17.64 -8.51
C PHE A 52 -4.38 16.66 -8.47
N ILE A 53 -4.74 16.12 -9.63
CA ILE A 53 -5.62 14.95 -9.72
C ILE A 53 -4.74 13.71 -9.67
N ASP A 54 -5.04 12.80 -8.72
CA ASP A 54 -4.26 11.57 -8.55
C ASP A 54 -4.74 10.47 -9.51
N PHE A 55 -4.02 10.32 -10.63
CA PHE A 55 -4.19 9.18 -11.54
C PHE A 55 -3.36 7.95 -11.13
N ARG A 56 -2.48 8.06 -10.13
CA ARG A 56 -1.65 6.94 -9.64
C ARG A 56 -2.38 6.05 -8.66
N ASN A 57 -3.44 6.56 -8.02
CA ASN A 57 -4.26 5.83 -7.05
C ASN A 57 -3.43 5.11 -5.97
N SER A 58 -2.33 5.72 -5.53
CA SER A 58 -1.32 5.13 -4.63
C SER A 58 -0.86 3.73 -5.06
N LEU A 59 -0.79 3.47 -6.38
CA LEU A 59 -0.51 2.17 -7.01
C LEU A 59 -1.61 1.11 -6.77
N GLY A 60 -2.87 1.54 -6.58
CA GLY A 60 -4.05 0.69 -6.50
C GLY A 60 -4.85 0.74 -5.19
N PRO A 61 -4.26 0.98 -3.99
CA PRO A 61 -5.01 0.87 -2.74
C PRO A 61 -6.09 1.93 -2.52
N VAL A 62 -6.03 3.09 -3.20
CA VAL A 62 -6.95 4.23 -2.96
C VAL A 62 -8.14 4.22 -3.93
N THR A 63 -8.74 3.06 -4.18
CA THR A 63 -9.86 2.91 -5.14
C THR A 63 -11.12 3.67 -4.73
N LEU A 64 -11.36 3.87 -3.44
CA LEU A 64 -12.50 4.64 -2.92
C LEU A 64 -12.21 6.14 -2.83
N GLY A 65 -10.99 6.56 -3.16
CA GLY A 65 -10.50 7.92 -2.96
C GLY A 65 -9.94 8.13 -1.55
N TYR A 66 -9.18 9.22 -1.42
CA TYR A 66 -8.59 9.62 -0.15
C TYR A 66 -9.66 10.08 0.84
N ARG A 67 -9.52 9.72 2.10
CA ARG A 67 -10.42 10.11 3.19
C ARG A 67 -11.87 9.71 2.92
N PHE A 68 -12.08 8.47 2.49
CA PHE A 68 -13.42 7.93 2.33
C PHE A 68 -14.11 7.85 3.70
N PRO A 69 -15.26 8.57 3.92
CA PRO A 69 -15.77 8.79 5.27
C PRO A 69 -16.07 7.53 6.07
N ALA A 70 -16.64 6.51 5.43
CA ALA A 70 -16.99 5.27 6.12
C ALA A 70 -15.75 4.48 6.58
N VAL A 71 -14.67 4.51 5.79
CA VAL A 71 -13.39 3.86 6.14
C VAL A 71 -12.71 4.63 7.27
N ASP A 72 -12.60 5.96 7.15
CA ASP A 72 -12.00 6.80 8.17
C ASP A 72 -12.70 6.65 9.53
N GLU A 73 -14.04 6.56 9.51
CA GLU A 73 -14.84 6.38 10.72
C GLU A 73 -14.66 4.99 11.36
N ALA A 74 -14.58 3.94 10.54
CA ALA A 74 -14.28 2.60 11.03
C ALA A 74 -12.89 2.53 11.69
N ILE A 75 -11.89 3.20 11.09
CA ILE A 75 -10.54 3.29 11.66
C ILE A 75 -10.56 4.04 12.99
N ARG A 76 -11.26 5.18 13.08
CA ARG A 76 -11.35 5.95 14.35
C ARG A 76 -11.96 5.12 15.46
N ARG A 77 -13.05 4.41 15.21
CA ARG A 77 -13.67 3.53 16.20
C ARG A 77 -12.74 2.41 16.64
N GLN A 78 -11.99 1.81 15.71
CA GLN A 78 -11.05 0.76 16.06
C GLN A 78 -9.88 1.27 16.91
N LEU A 79 -9.41 2.51 16.67
CA LEU A 79 -8.36 3.12 17.49
C LEU A 79 -8.76 3.27 18.96
N GLU A 80 -10.03 3.48 19.26
CA GLU A 80 -10.54 3.56 20.65
C GLU A 80 -10.41 2.21 21.39
N SER A 81 -10.40 1.10 20.66
CA SER A 81 -10.26 -0.26 21.20
C SER A 81 -8.85 -0.84 21.06
N GLY A 82 -7.96 -0.15 20.33
CA GLY A 82 -6.61 -0.60 20.04
C GLY A 82 -6.49 -1.29 18.69
N VAL A 83 -5.24 -1.47 18.20
CA VAL A 83 -4.95 -1.96 16.84
C VAL A 83 -3.94 -3.11 16.79
N ILE A 84 -3.25 -3.43 17.89
CA ILE A 84 -2.26 -4.52 17.96
C ILE A 84 -2.56 -5.35 19.21
N PHE A 85 -2.80 -6.64 19.01
CA PHE A 85 -3.15 -7.56 20.08
C PHE A 85 -2.25 -8.80 20.04
N GLY A 86 -2.02 -9.40 21.19
CA GLY A 86 -1.28 -10.68 21.32
C GLY A 86 -2.10 -11.91 20.94
N HIS A 87 -3.38 -11.73 20.59
CA HIS A 87 -4.31 -12.78 20.16
C HIS A 87 -5.03 -12.35 18.88
N PRO A 88 -5.64 -13.31 18.14
CA PRO A 88 -6.43 -13.00 16.95
C PRO A 88 -7.59 -12.02 17.28
N HIS A 89 -7.85 -11.09 16.38
CA HIS A 89 -8.98 -10.16 16.51
C HIS A 89 -10.16 -10.61 15.63
N PRO A 90 -11.42 -10.40 16.05
CA PRO A 90 -12.60 -10.77 15.25
C PRO A 90 -12.59 -10.24 13.81
N LEU A 91 -12.15 -9.02 13.57
CA LEU A 91 -12.04 -8.44 12.24
C LEU A 91 -11.16 -9.27 11.29
N GLU A 92 -10.15 -9.95 11.80
CA GLU A 92 -9.31 -10.83 10.98
C GLU A 92 -10.12 -12.01 10.42
N CYS A 93 -10.97 -12.62 11.26
CA CYS A 93 -11.88 -13.67 10.84
C CYS A 93 -12.94 -13.16 9.86
N GLU A 94 -13.60 -12.05 10.17
CA GLU A 94 -14.65 -11.46 9.32
C GLU A 94 -14.12 -11.13 7.92
N VAL A 95 -12.91 -10.56 7.82
CA VAL A 95 -12.27 -10.29 6.53
C VAL A 95 -11.90 -11.56 5.78
N ALA A 96 -11.42 -12.60 6.49
CA ALA A 96 -11.12 -13.90 5.87
C ALA A 96 -12.39 -14.55 5.30
N GLU A 97 -13.49 -14.55 6.06
CA GLU A 97 -14.79 -15.04 5.60
C GLU A 97 -15.30 -14.27 4.37
N LEU A 98 -15.21 -12.94 4.39
CA LEU A 98 -15.60 -12.12 3.24
C LEU A 98 -14.76 -12.43 2.00
N ILE A 99 -13.45 -12.60 2.12
CA ILE A 99 -12.58 -13.01 1.01
C ILE A 99 -13.04 -14.36 0.44
N CYS A 100 -13.35 -15.34 1.28
CA CYS A 100 -13.82 -16.64 0.83
C CYS A 100 -15.20 -16.59 0.15
N GLN A 101 -16.04 -15.61 0.51
CA GLN A 101 -17.34 -15.41 -0.15
C GLN A 101 -17.20 -14.75 -1.54
N VAL A 102 -16.28 -13.77 -1.70
CA VAL A 102 -16.19 -12.98 -2.94
C VAL A 102 -15.19 -13.53 -3.95
N ILE A 103 -14.26 -14.39 -3.51
CA ILE A 103 -13.25 -14.99 -4.38
C ILE A 103 -13.54 -16.48 -4.56
N PRO A 104 -13.99 -16.94 -5.74
CA PRO A 104 -14.48 -18.30 -5.94
C PRO A 104 -13.49 -19.42 -5.62
N CYS A 105 -12.18 -19.18 -5.76
CA CYS A 105 -11.13 -20.16 -5.49
C CYS A 105 -10.58 -20.10 -4.05
N ALA A 106 -11.02 -19.13 -3.25
CA ALA A 106 -10.52 -18.97 -1.88
C ALA A 106 -11.32 -19.88 -0.92
N GLN A 107 -10.64 -20.82 -0.29
CA GLN A 107 -11.20 -21.65 0.77
C GLN A 107 -10.78 -21.17 2.17
N GLN A 108 -9.63 -20.56 2.25
CA GLN A 108 -9.06 -19.95 3.45
C GLN A 108 -8.22 -18.74 3.07
N ALA A 109 -8.06 -17.78 3.98
CA ALA A 109 -7.20 -16.63 3.79
C ALA A 109 -6.18 -16.51 4.93
N ARG A 110 -4.96 -16.09 4.58
CA ARG A 110 -3.93 -15.74 5.56
C ARG A 110 -3.37 -14.36 5.24
N PHE A 111 -3.32 -13.51 6.26
CA PHE A 111 -2.87 -12.14 6.13
C PHE A 111 -1.39 -12.01 6.43
N LEU A 112 -0.72 -11.16 5.65
CA LEU A 112 0.66 -10.75 5.80
C LEU A 112 0.73 -9.23 5.70
N LYS A 113 1.82 -8.64 6.15
CA LYS A 113 1.91 -7.18 6.29
C LYS A 113 2.07 -6.47 4.94
N THR A 114 2.80 -7.08 4.00
CA THR A 114 3.16 -6.47 2.72
C THR A 114 2.99 -7.44 1.55
N GLY A 115 2.86 -6.89 0.32
CA GLY A 115 2.80 -7.71 -0.90
C GLY A 115 4.05 -8.57 -1.09
N GLY A 116 5.24 -8.04 -0.79
CA GLY A 116 6.49 -8.80 -0.86
C GLY A 116 6.52 -10.01 0.08
N GLU A 117 6.01 -9.86 1.30
CA GLU A 117 5.86 -10.98 2.25
C GLU A 117 4.85 -12.00 1.74
N ALA A 118 3.74 -11.56 1.17
CA ALA A 118 2.73 -12.44 0.60
C ALA A 118 3.29 -13.26 -0.57
N VAL A 119 4.01 -12.62 -1.48
CA VAL A 119 4.68 -13.31 -2.60
C VAL A 119 5.74 -14.30 -2.09
N ALA A 120 6.56 -13.93 -1.11
CA ALA A 120 7.53 -14.81 -0.51
C ALA A 120 6.87 -16.05 0.15
N ALA A 121 5.74 -15.85 0.84
CA ALA A 121 4.96 -16.94 1.41
C ALA A 121 4.39 -17.86 0.31
N CYS A 122 3.85 -17.31 -0.79
CA CYS A 122 3.36 -18.09 -1.93
C CYS A 122 4.48 -18.95 -2.55
N ILE A 123 5.68 -18.40 -2.73
CA ILE A 123 6.83 -19.15 -3.25
C ILE A 123 7.20 -20.30 -2.30
N ARG A 124 7.22 -20.07 -1.00
CA ARG A 124 7.51 -21.11 -0.01
C ARG A 124 6.47 -22.23 -0.04
N ILE A 125 5.19 -21.88 -0.09
CA ILE A 125 4.09 -22.85 -0.18
C ILE A 125 4.19 -23.65 -1.48
N ALA A 126 4.40 -22.98 -2.62
CA ALA A 126 4.53 -23.64 -3.90
C ALA A 126 5.69 -24.66 -3.91
N ARG A 127 6.85 -24.29 -3.38
CA ARG A 127 7.99 -25.21 -3.24
C ARG A 127 7.70 -26.39 -2.31
N ALA A 128 7.06 -26.13 -1.19
CA ALA A 128 6.72 -27.17 -0.23
C ALA A 128 5.74 -28.21 -0.81
N ILE A 129 4.75 -27.77 -1.57
CA ILE A 129 3.73 -28.65 -2.17
C ILE A 129 4.28 -29.40 -3.38
N THR A 130 5.07 -28.74 -4.22
CA THR A 130 5.53 -29.33 -5.51
C THR A 130 6.87 -30.05 -5.42
N GLY A 131 7.66 -29.82 -4.36
CA GLY A 131 9.03 -30.30 -4.25
C GLY A 131 9.99 -29.67 -5.26
N ARG A 132 9.63 -28.55 -5.91
CA ARG A 132 10.43 -27.88 -6.96
C ARG A 132 11.04 -26.59 -6.42
N ASP A 133 12.30 -26.36 -6.69
CA ASP A 133 13.02 -25.18 -6.23
C ASP A 133 12.87 -23.97 -7.16
N HIS A 134 12.74 -24.22 -8.47
CA HIS A 134 12.71 -23.16 -9.47
C HIS A 134 11.32 -22.55 -9.60
N VAL A 135 11.28 -21.23 -9.69
CA VAL A 135 10.06 -20.42 -9.92
C VAL A 135 10.32 -19.53 -11.12
N ILE A 136 9.40 -19.54 -12.07
CA ILE A 136 9.40 -18.60 -13.21
C ILE A 136 8.55 -17.41 -12.82
N GLN A 137 9.12 -16.23 -12.95
CA GLN A 137 8.45 -14.95 -12.68
C GLN A 137 8.24 -14.20 -14.00
N ILE A 138 7.03 -13.71 -14.24
CA ILE A 138 6.67 -12.95 -15.43
C ILE A 138 6.22 -11.56 -14.99
N GLY A 139 6.92 -10.52 -15.47
CA GLY A 139 6.62 -9.13 -15.15
C GLY A 139 7.03 -8.70 -13.74
N TYR A 140 6.39 -7.65 -13.24
CA TYR A 140 6.63 -7.09 -11.92
C TYR A 140 5.76 -7.81 -10.87
N ASN A 141 6.39 -8.28 -9.79
CA ASN A 141 5.70 -9.06 -8.76
C ASN A 141 5.93 -8.53 -7.33
N GLY A 142 6.00 -7.23 -7.20
CA GLY A 142 6.16 -6.57 -5.90
C GLY A 142 7.58 -6.19 -5.51
#